data_5e507f3795e0eebb741dc099e352a727
#
_entry.id   5e507f3795e0eebb741dc099e352a727
#
_cell.length_a   1.000
_cell.length_b   1.000
_cell.length_c   1.000
_cell.angle_alpha   90.00
_cell.angle_beta   90.00
_cell.angle_gamma   90.00
#
_symmetry.space_group_name_H-M   'P 1'
#
loop_
_entity.id
_entity.type
_entity.pdbx_description
1 polymer ?
#
loop_
_entity_poly.entity_id
_entity_poly.type
_entity_poly.pdbx_seq_one_letter_code
_entity_poly.pdbx_strand_id
1 'polypeptide(L)'
;MPNWPPDPNKRPDNSANQPTPMQQPNAPSGQEWKVLENTLLASVVEQRRARRWSIFFKLLTFGYILLIFLTIGRGCSGSPTGMDAVDTSSPHLAVVELQGVISNDDVANAYDVNEALTDAFANSNSKAVALDINSPGGSPVQSDEIWQTMMDLRKEYPDKKLYAVIGDIGASGAYYIASAADEIYVNPSSLVGSIGVIMPSYNVKGLMDKVGVEDRTITAGEYKDILSLSRPLTDYEEK
;
A
#
# COMPACT_ATOMS: atom_id res chain seq x y z
N MET A 1 -28.91 52.08 -36.29
CA MET A 1 -29.54 52.02 -34.97
C MET A 1 -31.04 51.90 -35.20
N PRO A 2 -31.71 50.82 -34.77
CA PRO A 2 -33.16 50.70 -34.91
C PRO A 2 -33.86 51.69 -33.97
N ASN A 3 -34.87 52.31 -34.44
CA ASN A 3 -35.67 53.33 -33.73
C ASN A 3 -36.33 52.77 -32.48
N TRP A 4 -35.97 53.29 -31.35
CA TRP A 4 -36.61 53.11 -30.05
C TRP A 4 -37.07 54.50 -29.54
N PRO A 5 -38.34 54.70 -29.16
CA PRO A 5 -39.39 53.73 -28.81
C PRO A 5 -40.32 53.41 -29.99
N PRO A 6 -41.07 52.25 -29.95
CA PRO A 6 -42.02 51.90 -31.03
C PRO A 6 -43.24 52.82 -31.01
N ASP A 7 -43.77 53.11 -32.21
CA ASP A 7 -44.96 53.95 -32.46
C ASP A 7 -46.21 53.29 -31.84
N PRO A 8 -46.90 53.94 -30.89
CA PRO A 8 -48.05 53.38 -30.20
C PRO A 8 -49.33 53.26 -31.13
N ASN A 9 -49.31 53.79 -32.34
CA ASN A 9 -50.46 53.72 -33.25
C ASN A 9 -50.34 52.67 -34.36
N LYS A 10 -49.26 51.86 -34.36
CA LYS A 10 -49.14 50.82 -35.37
C LYS A 10 -49.88 49.57 -34.92
N ARG A 11 -51.05 49.32 -35.45
CA ARG A 11 -51.83 48.11 -35.23
C ARG A 11 -51.02 46.91 -35.78
N PRO A 12 -50.95 45.81 -35.08
CA PRO A 12 -50.34 44.61 -35.61
C PRO A 12 -51.15 44.03 -36.76
N ASP A 13 -50.44 43.69 -37.83
CA ASP A 13 -51.01 43.04 -38.98
C ASP A 13 -51.37 41.58 -38.66
N ASN A 14 -52.65 41.26 -38.55
CA ASN A 14 -53.17 39.97 -38.15
C ASN A 14 -53.38 39.02 -39.36
N SER A 15 -52.72 39.25 -40.50
CA SER A 15 -52.90 38.42 -41.68
C SER A 15 -52.11 37.14 -41.77
N ALA A 16 -51.29 36.81 -40.69
CA ALA A 16 -50.40 35.65 -40.72
C ALA A 16 -50.89 34.42 -39.94
N ASN A 17 -52.11 34.40 -39.43
CA ASN A 17 -52.58 33.25 -38.63
C ASN A 17 -53.84 32.63 -39.19
N GLN A 18 -53.84 32.18 -40.49
CA GLN A 18 -54.79 31.17 -40.91
C GLN A 18 -54.16 29.77 -40.66
N PRO A 19 -54.87 28.90 -39.92
CA PRO A 19 -54.40 27.53 -39.76
C PRO A 19 -54.53 26.79 -41.10
N THR A 20 -53.42 26.30 -41.61
CA THR A 20 -53.35 25.34 -42.71
C THR A 20 -54.24 24.13 -42.39
N PRO A 21 -55.08 23.65 -43.27
CA PRO A 21 -55.86 22.44 -43.04
C PRO A 21 -54.88 21.27 -42.79
N MET A 22 -54.99 20.62 -41.65
CA MET A 22 -54.27 19.37 -41.39
C MET A 22 -54.70 18.33 -42.43
N GLN A 23 -53.81 17.96 -43.32
CA GLN A 23 -53.94 16.75 -44.09
C GLN A 23 -54.07 15.56 -43.15
N GLN A 24 -55.18 14.88 -43.15
CA GLN A 24 -55.36 13.63 -42.48
C GLN A 24 -54.32 12.65 -43.03
N PRO A 25 -53.50 11.96 -42.14
CA PRO A 25 -52.61 10.97 -42.65
C PRO A 25 -53.43 9.86 -43.35
N ASN A 26 -53.09 9.57 -44.60
CA ASN A 26 -53.66 8.48 -45.35
C ASN A 26 -53.51 7.19 -44.55
N ALA A 27 -54.58 6.41 -44.36
CA ALA A 27 -54.53 5.13 -43.74
C ALA A 27 -53.50 4.27 -44.49
N PRO A 28 -52.58 3.61 -43.79
CA PRO A 28 -51.50 2.87 -44.42
C PRO A 28 -52.07 1.75 -45.31
N SER A 29 -51.54 1.65 -46.54
CA SER A 29 -51.93 0.61 -47.49
C SER A 29 -51.51 -0.77 -46.91
N GLY A 30 -52.20 -1.84 -47.34
CA GLY A 30 -51.94 -3.19 -46.84
C GLY A 30 -50.48 -3.69 -47.02
N GLN A 31 -49.71 -3.01 -47.87
CA GLN A 31 -48.28 -3.25 -48.03
C GLN A 31 -47.46 -2.65 -46.91
N GLU A 32 -47.82 -1.47 -46.44
CA GLU A 32 -47.14 -0.78 -45.32
C GLU A 32 -47.36 -1.54 -44.00
N TRP A 33 -48.55 -2.10 -43.80
CA TRP A 33 -48.82 -2.96 -42.64
C TRP A 33 -47.95 -4.21 -42.65
N LYS A 34 -47.74 -4.85 -43.80
CA LYS A 34 -46.86 -6.03 -43.92
C LYS A 34 -45.39 -5.70 -43.63
N VAL A 35 -44.90 -4.52 -44.02
CA VAL A 35 -43.53 -4.06 -43.70
C VAL A 35 -43.39 -3.79 -42.22
N LEU A 36 -44.38 -3.14 -41.59
CA LEU A 36 -44.42 -2.88 -40.15
C LEU A 36 -44.47 -4.19 -39.35
N GLU A 37 -45.28 -5.13 -39.73
CA GLU A 37 -45.41 -6.44 -39.11
C GLU A 37 -44.08 -7.24 -39.21
N ASN A 38 -43.45 -7.23 -40.38
CA ASN A 38 -42.17 -7.90 -40.58
C ASN A 38 -41.03 -7.25 -39.78
N THR A 39 -40.99 -5.91 -39.65
CA THR A 39 -39.98 -5.21 -38.85
C THR A 39 -40.19 -5.43 -37.35
N LEU A 40 -41.43 -5.44 -36.88
CA LEU A 40 -41.76 -5.75 -35.48
C LEU A 40 -41.43 -7.19 -35.10
N LEU A 41 -41.77 -8.16 -36.00
CA LEU A 41 -41.44 -9.56 -35.77
C LEU A 41 -39.91 -9.81 -35.79
N ALA A 42 -39.18 -9.15 -36.70
CA ALA A 42 -37.72 -9.22 -36.75
C ALA A 42 -37.07 -8.72 -35.46
N SER A 43 -37.56 -7.59 -34.94
CA SER A 43 -37.04 -7.01 -33.70
C SER A 43 -37.26 -7.92 -32.46
N VAL A 44 -38.40 -8.61 -32.40
CA VAL A 44 -38.72 -9.52 -31.30
C VAL A 44 -37.83 -10.79 -31.34
N VAL A 45 -37.56 -11.28 -32.55
CA VAL A 45 -36.67 -12.46 -32.73
C VAL A 45 -35.23 -12.09 -32.35
N GLU A 46 -34.78 -10.91 -32.75
CA GLU A 46 -33.42 -10.42 -32.44
C GLU A 46 -33.25 -10.16 -30.95
N GLN A 47 -34.25 -9.59 -30.27
CA GLN A 47 -34.23 -9.42 -28.82
C GLN A 47 -34.18 -10.75 -28.05
N ARG A 48 -34.88 -11.80 -28.52
CA ARG A 48 -34.83 -13.12 -27.93
C ARG A 48 -33.44 -13.78 -28.11
N ARG A 49 -32.82 -13.55 -29.26
CA ARG A 49 -31.46 -14.04 -29.54
C ARG A 49 -30.43 -13.32 -28.68
N ALA A 50 -30.51 -11.99 -28.58
CA ALA A 50 -29.66 -11.17 -27.75
C ALA A 50 -29.78 -11.54 -26.25
N ARG A 51 -31.00 -11.80 -25.74
CA ARG A 51 -31.20 -12.27 -24.35
C ARG A 51 -30.55 -13.62 -24.10
N ARG A 52 -30.64 -14.57 -25.02
CA ARG A 52 -30.01 -15.89 -24.90
C ARG A 52 -28.48 -15.79 -24.86
N TRP A 53 -27.90 -14.97 -25.73
CA TRP A 53 -26.48 -14.68 -25.74
C TRP A 53 -26.03 -13.95 -24.46
N SER A 54 -26.81 -12.98 -24.00
CA SER A 54 -26.52 -12.28 -22.74
C SER A 54 -26.53 -13.23 -21.51
N ILE A 55 -27.52 -14.14 -21.46
CA ILE A 55 -27.59 -15.13 -20.38
C ILE A 55 -26.41 -16.11 -20.48
N PHE A 56 -26.08 -16.56 -21.70
CA PHE A 56 -24.94 -17.46 -21.92
C PHE A 56 -23.62 -16.84 -21.46
N PHE A 57 -23.34 -15.58 -21.85
CA PHE A 57 -22.12 -14.89 -21.40
C PHE A 57 -22.11 -14.62 -19.90
N LYS A 58 -23.25 -14.28 -19.29
CA LYS A 58 -23.34 -14.11 -17.84
C LYS A 58 -23.05 -15.43 -17.10
N LEU A 59 -23.59 -16.55 -17.57
CA LEU A 59 -23.31 -17.87 -16.98
C LEU A 59 -21.85 -18.27 -17.19
N LEU A 60 -21.28 -17.99 -18.36
CA LEU A 60 -19.88 -18.29 -18.65
C LEU A 60 -18.95 -17.45 -17.79
N THR A 61 -19.23 -16.15 -17.63
CA THR A 61 -18.48 -15.25 -16.74
C THR A 61 -18.58 -15.70 -15.28
N PHE A 62 -19.80 -16.05 -14.85
CA PHE A 62 -20.00 -16.54 -13.48
C PHE A 62 -19.29 -17.88 -13.23
N GLY A 63 -19.34 -18.80 -14.21
CA GLY A 63 -18.61 -20.06 -14.16
C GLY A 63 -17.10 -19.86 -14.13
N TYR A 64 -16.58 -18.89 -14.88
CA TYR A 64 -15.16 -18.54 -14.88
C TYR A 64 -14.72 -17.92 -13.55
N ILE A 65 -15.51 -17.00 -13.00
CA ILE A 65 -15.25 -16.43 -11.68
C ILE A 65 -15.32 -17.50 -10.59
N LEU A 66 -16.30 -18.41 -10.66
CA LEU A 66 -16.41 -19.54 -9.73
C LEU A 66 -15.21 -20.47 -9.84
N LEU A 67 -14.73 -20.76 -11.05
CA LEU A 67 -13.55 -21.58 -11.29
C LEU A 67 -12.29 -20.91 -10.73
N ILE A 68 -12.12 -19.60 -10.92
CA ILE A 68 -11.05 -18.82 -10.29
C ILE A 68 -11.15 -18.89 -8.77
N PHE A 69 -12.34 -18.72 -8.21
CA PHE A 69 -12.55 -18.76 -6.76
C PHE A 69 -12.26 -20.16 -6.20
N LEU A 70 -12.62 -21.22 -6.92
CA LEU A 70 -12.30 -22.60 -6.53
C LEU A 70 -10.80 -22.92 -6.65
N THR A 71 -10.11 -22.35 -7.64
CA THR A 71 -8.66 -22.55 -7.78
C THR A 71 -7.89 -21.75 -6.74
N ILE A 72 -8.29 -20.50 -6.46
CA ILE A 72 -7.71 -19.67 -5.39
C ILE A 72 -8.05 -20.26 -4.01
N GLY A 73 -9.31 -20.68 -3.80
CA GLY A 73 -9.74 -21.30 -2.54
C GLY A 73 -9.04 -22.63 -2.24
N ARG A 74 -8.66 -23.39 -3.29
CA ARG A 74 -7.82 -24.59 -3.13
C ARG A 74 -6.33 -24.25 -3.04
N GLY A 75 -5.89 -23.13 -3.63
CA GLY A 75 -4.51 -22.64 -3.54
C GLY A 75 -4.18 -21.96 -2.21
N CYS A 76 -5.17 -21.37 -1.54
CA CYS A 76 -4.99 -20.76 -0.20
C CYS A 76 -5.05 -21.78 0.97
N SER A 77 -5.32 -23.05 0.70
CA SER A 77 -5.13 -24.14 1.68
C SER A 77 -3.75 -24.81 1.55
N GLY A 78 -2.93 -24.35 0.60
CA GLY A 78 -1.52 -24.69 0.53
C GLY A 78 -0.75 -23.60 1.29
N SER A 79 -0.17 -23.92 2.41
CA SER A 79 0.99 -23.23 2.96
C SER A 79 1.93 -22.85 1.81
N PRO A 80 2.63 -21.69 1.86
CA PRO A 80 3.57 -21.34 0.81
C PRO A 80 4.52 -22.53 0.60
N THR A 81 4.33 -23.21 -0.52
CA THR A 81 5.12 -24.36 -0.93
C THR A 81 6.54 -23.88 -1.19
N GLY A 82 7.41 -24.25 -0.32
CA GLY A 82 8.84 -24.02 -0.44
C GLY A 82 9.62 -24.11 0.85
N MET A 83 8.95 -24.17 1.99
CA MET A 83 9.58 -24.69 3.20
C MET A 83 9.14 -26.15 3.31
N ASP A 84 10.04 -27.09 3.02
CA ASP A 84 9.95 -28.42 3.57
C ASP A 84 9.52 -28.25 5.02
N ALA A 85 8.45 -28.93 5.44
CA ALA A 85 8.02 -28.89 6.83
C ALA A 85 9.26 -29.31 7.64
N VAL A 86 9.97 -28.31 8.18
CA VAL A 86 11.19 -28.56 8.95
C VAL A 86 10.73 -29.48 10.07
N ASP A 87 11.28 -30.66 10.10
CA ASP A 87 11.00 -31.62 11.17
C ASP A 87 11.55 -31.04 12.49
N THR A 88 10.72 -30.24 13.13
CA THR A 88 11.04 -29.63 14.42
C THR A 88 11.05 -30.62 15.56
N SER A 89 10.79 -31.92 15.28
CA SER A 89 10.83 -32.99 16.26
C SER A 89 12.26 -33.46 16.59
N SER A 90 13.21 -33.20 15.69
CA SER A 90 14.63 -33.54 15.88
C SER A 90 15.44 -32.33 16.42
N PRO A 91 16.57 -32.55 17.08
CA PRO A 91 17.46 -31.46 17.49
C PRO A 91 17.92 -30.61 16.28
N HIS A 92 17.70 -29.31 16.35
CA HIS A 92 18.00 -28.38 15.25
C HIS A 92 18.55 -27.03 15.74
N LEU A 93 19.08 -26.24 14.81
CA LEU A 93 19.35 -24.82 14.97
C LEU A 93 18.12 -24.06 14.48
N ALA A 94 17.50 -23.25 15.33
CA ALA A 94 16.44 -22.35 14.88
C ALA A 94 17.06 -21.11 14.24
N VAL A 95 16.54 -20.70 13.07
CA VAL A 95 16.97 -19.50 12.37
C VAL A 95 15.82 -18.51 12.34
N VAL A 96 16.09 -17.29 12.82
CA VAL A 96 15.18 -16.16 12.76
C VAL A 96 15.76 -15.13 11.78
N GLU A 97 14.98 -14.66 10.84
CA GLU A 97 15.44 -13.72 9.83
C GLU A 97 15.16 -12.26 10.23
N LEU A 98 16.15 -11.39 10.02
CA LEU A 98 16.04 -9.94 10.16
C LEU A 98 16.46 -9.29 8.84
N GLN A 99 15.51 -9.13 7.92
CA GLN A 99 15.76 -8.73 6.55
C GLN A 99 15.16 -7.35 6.25
N GLY A 100 15.92 -6.43 5.66
CA GLY A 100 15.44 -5.12 5.21
C GLY A 100 15.49 -4.04 6.31
N VAL A 101 14.75 -2.95 6.10
CA VAL A 101 14.72 -1.80 7.02
C VAL A 101 13.92 -2.13 8.26
N ILE A 102 14.46 -1.79 9.44
CA ILE A 102 13.78 -2.00 10.72
C ILE A 102 12.76 -0.87 10.91
N SER A 103 11.49 -1.19 10.78
CA SER A 103 10.40 -0.23 10.97
C SER A 103 9.10 -0.94 11.35
N ASN A 104 8.14 -0.18 11.88
CA ASN A 104 6.85 -0.74 12.28
C ASN A 104 6.00 -1.27 11.12
N ASP A 105 6.26 -0.78 9.91
CA ASP A 105 5.45 -1.08 8.72
C ASP A 105 6.12 -2.10 7.77
N ASP A 106 7.35 -2.54 8.10
CA ASP A 106 8.13 -3.49 7.30
C ASP A 106 8.15 -4.89 7.92
N VAL A 107 8.67 -5.86 7.18
CA VAL A 107 8.83 -7.25 7.63
C VAL A 107 9.77 -7.34 8.86
N ALA A 108 10.81 -6.50 8.91
CA ALA A 108 11.72 -6.39 10.04
C ALA A 108 11.17 -5.48 11.14
N ASN A 109 9.96 -5.76 11.64
CA ASN A 109 9.40 -5.06 12.79
C ASN A 109 9.66 -5.82 14.10
N ALA A 110 9.67 -5.10 15.22
CA ALA A 110 9.99 -5.69 16.52
C ALA A 110 8.98 -6.73 16.97
N TYR A 111 7.70 -6.57 16.62
CA TYR A 111 6.66 -7.51 17.03
C TYR A 111 6.90 -8.91 16.43
N ASP A 112 7.03 -9.01 15.12
CA ASP A 112 7.20 -10.28 14.42
C ASP A 112 8.54 -10.94 14.75
N VAL A 113 9.62 -10.15 14.82
CA VAL A 113 10.96 -10.65 15.16
C VAL A 113 11.01 -11.16 16.61
N ASN A 114 10.38 -10.45 17.55
CA ASN A 114 10.33 -10.85 18.95
C ASN A 114 9.48 -12.11 19.16
N GLU A 115 8.36 -12.24 18.43
CA GLU A 115 7.55 -13.46 18.44
C GLU A 115 8.37 -14.64 17.92
N ALA A 116 9.03 -14.51 16.78
CA ALA A 116 9.87 -15.56 16.20
C ALA A 116 11.05 -15.96 17.09
N LEU A 117 11.71 -14.99 17.75
CA LEU A 117 12.77 -15.24 18.72
C LEU A 117 12.24 -16.01 19.94
N THR A 118 11.08 -15.59 20.47
CA THR A 118 10.46 -16.24 21.63
C THR A 118 10.11 -17.69 21.32
N ASP A 119 9.52 -17.95 20.16
CA ASP A 119 9.19 -19.30 19.72
C ASP A 119 10.44 -20.18 19.50
N ALA A 120 11.48 -19.59 18.90
CA ALA A 120 12.77 -20.28 18.69
C ALA A 120 13.44 -20.69 20.01
N PHE A 121 13.38 -19.82 21.03
CA PHE A 121 13.92 -20.11 22.36
C PHE A 121 13.03 -21.08 23.15
N ALA A 122 11.71 -20.99 23.05
CA ALA A 122 10.78 -21.87 23.75
C ALA A 122 10.80 -23.32 23.22
N ASN A 123 11.19 -23.52 21.97
CA ASN A 123 11.24 -24.84 21.35
C ASN A 123 12.35 -25.71 22.00
N SER A 124 11.99 -26.80 22.69
CA SER A 124 12.92 -27.70 23.38
C SER A 124 13.88 -28.44 22.44
N ASN A 125 13.52 -28.62 21.18
CA ASN A 125 14.36 -29.28 20.18
C ASN A 125 15.33 -28.29 19.50
N SER A 126 15.12 -27.00 19.62
CA SER A 126 16.10 -25.97 19.23
C SER A 126 17.28 -25.99 20.21
N LYS A 127 18.46 -26.31 19.73
CA LYS A 127 19.69 -26.39 20.58
C LYS A 127 20.45 -25.08 20.62
N ALA A 128 20.22 -24.21 19.64
CA ALA A 128 20.72 -22.86 19.59
C ALA A 128 19.79 -22.04 18.66
N VAL A 129 19.89 -20.72 18.73
CA VAL A 129 19.19 -19.79 17.88
C VAL A 129 20.19 -18.99 17.05
N ALA A 130 19.97 -18.82 15.78
CA ALA A 130 20.72 -17.92 14.92
C ALA A 130 19.79 -16.82 14.40
N LEU A 131 20.20 -15.57 14.59
CA LEU A 131 19.55 -14.43 13.95
C LEU A 131 20.30 -14.13 12.66
N ASP A 132 19.65 -14.38 11.51
CA ASP A 132 20.20 -14.10 10.18
C ASP A 132 19.87 -12.67 9.79
N ILE A 133 20.90 -11.82 9.73
CA ILE A 133 20.79 -10.38 9.61
C ILE A 133 21.23 -9.93 8.20
N ASN A 134 20.32 -9.28 7.47
CA ASN A 134 20.66 -8.55 6.26
C ASN A 134 19.85 -7.23 6.24
N SER A 135 20.30 -6.25 7.04
CA SER A 135 19.57 -5.02 7.33
C SER A 135 20.48 -3.81 7.46
N PRO A 136 20.12 -2.68 6.84
CA PRO A 136 20.83 -1.40 7.00
C PRO A 136 20.52 -0.72 8.37
N GLY A 137 19.68 -1.34 9.21
CA GLY A 137 19.14 -0.72 10.40
C GLY A 137 17.81 -0.04 10.15
N GLY A 138 17.45 0.91 11.01
CA GLY A 138 16.18 1.63 10.90
C GLY A 138 15.79 2.31 12.21
N SER A 139 14.57 2.10 12.68
CA SER A 139 14.02 2.69 13.91
C SER A 139 14.82 2.32 15.13
N PRO A 140 15.34 3.29 15.89
CA PRO A 140 16.04 3.01 17.14
C PRO A 140 15.16 2.30 18.18
N VAL A 141 13.88 2.68 18.26
CA VAL A 141 12.92 2.09 19.21
C VAL A 141 12.70 0.61 18.89
N GLN A 142 12.41 0.28 17.64
CA GLN A 142 12.23 -1.12 17.22
C GLN A 142 13.51 -1.95 17.44
N SER A 143 14.66 -1.36 17.16
CA SER A 143 15.95 -2.03 17.39
C SER A 143 16.21 -2.29 18.87
N ASP A 144 15.84 -1.36 19.74
CA ASP A 144 15.99 -1.53 21.19
C ASP A 144 15.01 -2.59 21.74
N GLU A 145 13.78 -2.62 21.27
CA GLU A 145 12.80 -3.64 21.65
C GLU A 145 13.28 -5.06 21.30
N ILE A 146 13.85 -5.25 20.10
CA ILE A 146 14.44 -6.54 19.72
C ILE A 146 15.64 -6.86 20.58
N TRP A 147 16.55 -5.91 20.80
CA TRP A 147 17.73 -6.08 21.63
C TRP A 147 17.37 -6.49 23.08
N GLN A 148 16.39 -5.82 23.69
CA GLN A 148 15.89 -6.14 25.03
C GLN A 148 15.31 -7.56 25.09
N THR A 149 14.48 -7.93 24.13
CA THR A 149 13.94 -9.29 24.04
C THR A 149 15.03 -10.33 23.95
N MET A 150 16.04 -10.12 23.10
CA MET A 150 17.20 -11.04 23.02
C MET A 150 17.95 -11.17 24.36
N MET A 151 18.16 -10.05 25.04
CA MET A 151 18.85 -10.07 26.35
C MET A 151 18.03 -10.77 27.42
N ASP A 152 16.72 -10.65 27.39
CA ASP A 152 15.84 -11.31 28.36
C ASP A 152 15.72 -12.81 28.08
N LEU A 153 15.57 -13.21 26.80
CA LEU A 153 15.58 -14.62 26.40
C LEU A 153 16.91 -15.33 26.76
N ARG A 154 18.05 -14.67 26.62
CA ARG A 154 19.36 -15.22 27.03
C ARG A 154 19.47 -15.41 28.54
N LYS A 155 18.80 -14.58 29.35
CA LYS A 155 18.73 -14.77 30.81
C LYS A 155 17.80 -15.92 31.16
N GLU A 156 16.68 -16.05 30.46
CA GLU A 156 15.70 -17.10 30.69
C GLU A 156 16.18 -18.46 30.23
N TYR A 157 16.96 -18.53 29.16
CA TYR A 157 17.49 -19.76 28.55
C TYR A 157 19.04 -19.76 28.52
N PRO A 158 19.75 -19.79 29.65
CA PRO A 158 21.20 -19.58 29.69
C PRO A 158 22.02 -20.67 28.98
N ASP A 159 21.46 -21.86 28.82
CA ASP A 159 22.12 -22.99 28.14
C ASP A 159 21.92 -22.95 26.61
N LYS A 160 21.04 -22.06 26.10
CA LYS A 160 20.74 -21.94 24.68
C LYS A 160 21.47 -20.74 24.07
N LYS A 161 22.47 -21.01 23.24
CA LYS A 161 23.30 -19.98 22.62
C LYS A 161 22.52 -19.21 21.51
N LEU A 162 22.77 -17.92 21.47
CA LEU A 162 22.27 -17.00 20.46
C LEU A 162 23.40 -16.49 19.58
N TYR A 163 23.32 -16.75 18.29
CA TYR A 163 24.31 -16.33 17.31
C TYR A 163 23.67 -15.23 16.39
N ALA A 164 24.46 -14.20 16.06
CA ALA A 164 24.12 -13.29 15.00
C ALA A 164 24.96 -13.61 13.76
N VAL A 165 24.33 -13.84 12.64
CA VAL A 165 24.99 -14.12 11.35
C VAL A 165 24.64 -12.98 10.41
N ILE A 166 25.66 -12.22 9.99
CA ILE A 166 25.46 -11.03 9.14
C ILE A 166 25.79 -11.41 7.69
N GLY A 167 24.81 -11.22 6.81
CA GLY A 167 24.95 -11.38 5.36
C GLY A 167 25.71 -10.23 4.72
N ASP A 168 25.09 -9.56 3.73
CA ASP A 168 25.74 -8.44 3.04
C ASP A 168 25.85 -7.19 3.92
N ILE A 169 24.83 -6.91 4.74
CA ILE A 169 24.78 -5.72 5.58
C ILE A 169 24.17 -5.99 6.96
N GLY A 170 24.85 -5.46 7.99
CA GLY A 170 24.35 -5.43 9.38
C GLY A 170 24.76 -4.12 10.00
N ALA A 171 24.07 -3.03 9.70
CA ALA A 171 24.49 -1.69 10.05
C ALA A 171 23.51 -0.98 10.98
N SER A 172 23.99 0.02 11.74
CA SER A 172 23.19 0.87 12.62
C SER A 172 22.33 0.05 13.60
N GLY A 173 21.01 0.18 13.60
CA GLY A 173 20.11 -0.58 14.48
C GLY A 173 20.26 -2.11 14.35
N ALA A 174 20.59 -2.62 13.17
CA ALA A 174 20.84 -4.04 12.97
C ALA A 174 22.13 -4.52 13.66
N TYR A 175 23.17 -3.71 13.64
CA TYR A 175 24.40 -4.01 14.40
C TYR A 175 24.19 -3.88 15.91
N TYR A 176 23.34 -2.91 16.32
CA TYR A 176 22.94 -2.79 17.73
C TYR A 176 22.23 -4.07 18.20
N ILE A 177 21.26 -4.60 17.42
CA ILE A 177 20.61 -5.86 17.71
C ILE A 177 21.62 -7.02 17.76
N ALA A 178 22.52 -7.11 16.77
CA ALA A 178 23.54 -8.16 16.73
C ALA A 178 24.43 -8.18 17.98
N SER A 179 24.65 -7.03 18.63
CA SER A 179 25.43 -6.91 19.83
C SER A 179 24.86 -7.65 21.07
N ALA A 180 23.54 -7.99 21.01
CA ALA A 180 22.90 -8.81 22.04
C ALA A 180 23.22 -10.30 21.92
N ALA A 181 23.80 -10.78 20.82
CA ALA A 181 24.16 -12.19 20.63
C ALA A 181 25.38 -12.61 21.47
N ASP A 182 25.54 -13.92 21.67
CA ASP A 182 26.75 -14.47 22.31
C ASP A 182 27.98 -14.33 21.40
N GLU A 183 27.78 -14.52 20.08
CA GLU A 183 28.82 -14.41 19.05
C GLU A 183 28.24 -13.84 17.78
N ILE A 184 29.03 -13.04 17.06
CA ILE A 184 28.67 -12.43 15.79
C ILE A 184 29.54 -13.00 14.67
N TYR A 185 28.92 -13.59 13.70
CA TYR A 185 29.55 -14.11 12.50
C TYR A 185 29.32 -13.17 11.31
N VAL A 186 30.39 -12.80 10.64
CA VAL A 186 30.34 -11.81 9.54
C VAL A 186 31.34 -12.18 8.44
N ASN A 187 30.96 -11.98 7.20
CA ASN A 187 31.89 -12.09 6.08
C ASN A 187 32.83 -10.88 6.05
N PRO A 188 34.12 -11.04 5.75
CA PRO A 188 35.05 -9.90 5.62
C PRO A 188 34.62 -8.79 4.65
N SER A 189 33.74 -9.09 3.71
CA SER A 189 33.19 -8.14 2.75
C SER A 189 31.84 -7.54 3.16
N SER A 190 31.27 -7.96 4.27
CA SER A 190 30.00 -7.43 4.78
C SER A 190 30.15 -5.98 5.24
N LEU A 191 29.11 -5.19 5.03
CA LEU A 191 29.05 -3.83 5.54
C LEU A 191 28.48 -3.84 6.97
N VAL A 192 29.30 -3.55 7.97
CA VAL A 192 28.91 -3.55 9.40
C VAL A 192 29.27 -2.24 10.08
N GLY A 193 28.68 -1.99 11.25
CA GLY A 193 28.94 -0.80 12.03
C GLY A 193 27.91 0.31 11.78
N SER A 194 28.31 1.49 11.34
CA SER A 194 27.42 2.66 11.18
C SER A 194 26.65 2.96 12.50
N ILE A 195 27.34 2.89 13.63
CA ILE A 195 26.75 3.09 14.96
C ILE A 195 26.50 4.58 15.17
N GLY A 196 25.23 4.94 15.35
CA GLY A 196 24.84 6.32 15.61
C GLY A 196 23.39 6.61 15.17
N VAL A 197 22.92 7.80 15.53
CA VAL A 197 21.62 8.33 15.11
C VAL A 197 21.87 9.55 14.24
N ILE A 198 21.20 9.64 13.11
CA ILE A 198 21.24 10.79 12.24
C ILE A 198 19.85 11.46 12.17
N MET A 199 19.84 12.76 12.21
CA MET A 199 18.67 13.60 12.04
C MET A 199 18.96 14.61 10.92
N PRO A 200 18.72 14.26 9.64
CA PRO A 200 19.03 15.17 8.54
C PRO A 200 18.12 16.40 8.57
N SER A 201 18.73 17.57 8.47
CA SER A 201 18.02 18.84 8.38
C SER A 201 18.69 19.73 7.33
N TYR A 202 17.92 20.63 6.72
CA TYR A 202 18.39 21.57 5.71
C TYR A 202 17.98 22.98 6.14
N ASN A 203 18.87 23.96 6.02
CA ASN A 203 18.51 25.35 6.22
C ASN A 203 18.18 26.00 4.87
N VAL A 204 16.93 26.39 4.69
CA VAL A 204 16.44 27.02 3.44
C VAL A 204 16.21 28.53 3.60
N LYS A 205 16.56 29.12 4.74
CA LYS A 205 16.35 30.57 5.00
C LYS A 205 16.87 31.46 3.87
N GLY A 206 18.08 31.22 3.41
CA GLY A 206 18.67 32.01 2.34
C GLY A 206 17.93 31.91 0.99
N LEU A 207 17.23 30.81 0.74
CA LEU A 207 16.35 30.67 -0.41
C LEU A 207 15.03 31.42 -0.20
N MET A 208 14.44 31.31 1.00
CA MET A 208 13.21 32.02 1.37
C MET A 208 13.38 33.51 1.23
N ASP A 209 14.49 34.07 1.74
CA ASP A 209 14.84 35.50 1.65
C ASP A 209 14.92 35.95 0.18
N LYS A 210 15.48 35.12 -0.73
CA LYS A 210 15.61 35.47 -2.15
C LYS A 210 14.27 35.48 -2.90
N VAL A 211 13.31 34.65 -2.49
CA VAL A 211 11.98 34.58 -3.13
C VAL A 211 10.92 35.39 -2.39
N GLY A 212 11.29 36.11 -1.32
CA GLY A 212 10.39 36.96 -0.56
C GLY A 212 9.41 36.20 0.33
N VAL A 213 9.76 34.99 0.77
CA VAL A 213 8.96 34.21 1.72
C VAL A 213 9.44 34.47 3.14
N GLU A 214 8.53 34.86 4.02
CA GLU A 214 8.80 35.13 5.42
C GLU A 214 8.17 34.04 6.29
N ASP A 215 8.97 33.45 7.19
CA ASP A 215 8.45 32.51 8.20
C ASP A 215 7.84 33.33 9.35
N ARG A 216 6.57 33.06 9.66
CA ARG A 216 5.81 33.68 10.76
C ARG A 216 5.40 32.65 11.80
N THR A 217 6.21 31.63 12.00
CA THR A 217 5.96 30.58 13.00
C THR A 217 5.94 31.21 14.41
N ILE A 218 4.90 30.93 15.17
CA ILE A 218 4.76 31.26 16.59
C ILE A 218 4.87 29.96 17.38
N THR A 219 5.87 29.89 18.26
CA THR A 219 6.10 28.72 19.10
C THR A 219 5.84 29.05 20.58
N ALA A 220 5.41 28.08 21.34
CA ALA A 220 5.37 28.07 22.79
C ALA A 220 6.22 26.92 23.30
N GLY A 221 7.38 27.25 23.89
CA GLY A 221 8.40 26.30 24.33
C GLY A 221 9.74 26.51 23.62
N GLU A 222 10.82 26.41 24.37
CA GLU A 222 12.18 26.77 23.96
C GLU A 222 12.72 25.95 22.78
N TYR A 223 12.31 24.68 22.67
CA TYR A 223 12.83 23.74 21.66
C TYR A 223 11.76 23.29 20.65
N LYS A 224 10.64 24.02 20.56
CA LYS A 224 9.53 23.61 19.69
C LYS A 224 9.83 23.70 18.20
N ASP A 225 10.77 24.53 17.84
CA ASP A 225 11.21 24.75 16.46
C ASP A 225 12.66 24.32 16.20
N ILE A 226 13.19 23.44 17.07
CA ILE A 226 14.49 22.78 16.84
C ILE A 226 14.49 22.09 15.46
N LEU A 227 15.58 22.23 14.71
CA LEU A 227 15.72 21.78 13.33
C LEU A 227 14.76 22.46 12.33
N SER A 228 14.21 23.65 12.67
CA SER A 228 13.43 24.44 11.70
C SER A 228 14.25 24.70 10.43
N LEU A 229 13.61 24.52 9.28
CA LEU A 229 14.24 24.77 7.97
C LEU A 229 14.41 26.26 7.67
N SER A 230 13.69 27.13 8.39
CA SER A 230 13.59 28.57 8.13
C SER A 230 14.56 29.43 8.93
N ARG A 231 15.34 28.82 9.83
CA ARG A 231 16.37 29.50 10.61
C ARG A 231 17.62 28.64 10.81
N PRO A 232 18.80 29.23 11.05
CA PRO A 232 19.97 28.48 11.49
C PRO A 232 19.75 27.88 12.88
N LEU A 233 20.47 26.80 13.17
CA LEU A 233 20.56 26.26 14.52
C LEU A 233 21.25 27.28 15.45
N THR A 234 20.85 27.28 16.70
CA THR A 234 21.54 28.03 17.75
C THR A 234 22.70 27.21 18.31
N ASP A 235 23.70 27.88 18.92
CA ASP A 235 24.85 27.22 19.56
C ASP A 235 24.46 26.18 20.62
N TYR A 236 23.25 26.28 21.17
CA TYR A 236 22.70 25.34 22.14
C TYR A 236 22.10 24.11 21.49
N GLU A 237 21.47 24.29 20.33
CA GLU A 237 20.86 23.21 19.56
C GLU A 237 21.88 22.32 18.82
N GLU A 238 23.13 22.83 18.66
CA GLU A 238 24.25 22.09 18.07
C GLU A 238 24.96 21.16 19.07
N LYS A 239 24.67 21.28 20.37
CA LYS A 239 25.27 20.51 21.48
C LYS A 239 24.41 19.32 21.91
#